data_7c6acbd0ac5f8a7ce4881edb352dac30
#
_entry.id   7c6acbd0ac5f8a7ce4881edb352dac30
#
_cell.length_a   1.000
_cell.length_b   1.000
_cell.length_c   1.000
_cell.angle_alpha   90.00
_cell.angle_beta   90.00
_cell.angle_gamma   90.00
#
_symmetry.space_group_name_H-M   'P 1'
#
loop_
_entity.id
_entity.type
_entity.pdbx_description
1 polymer ?
#
loop_
_entity_poly.entity_id
_entity_poly.type
_entity_poly.pdbx_seq_one_letter_code
_entity_poly.pdbx_strand_id
1 'polypeptide(L)'
;MTIEEAKNIRLVDYLQSLGYTPVRQQGANLWYKSPFREETKASFKVNTEINKWYDFGLGQGGNIIALVSELYSSVHVPYLLQRIAEQTPHIRPVSFSFRKQSSTEPNFQRMEVRKLDSPVLLSYLQGRGINLKLAKRECNEVHFENNGKRYFAIGFRNMAGGYEIRNRYFKGCIAPKDITHIRHEGRRNDTCFVFEGFIDYLSFLTIRTEKCSKMPCLDWQNYIILNSVSNLHKAIDGLAVYERIHCFFDNDRAGTEAFQRLANEYSYRVRDASHTYKDCKDLNEYLVRQRSVQEQKTEQIVPPKRSKGRSL
;
A
#
# COMPACT_ATOMS: atom_id res chain seq x y z
N MET A 1 -6.36 40.06 4.90
CA MET A 1 -5.92 38.96 3.99
C MET A 1 -7.13 38.16 3.55
N THR A 2 -7.28 37.92 2.28
CA THR A 2 -8.31 37.07 1.70
C THR A 2 -7.86 35.60 1.72
N ILE A 3 -8.80 34.67 1.49
CA ILE A 3 -8.50 33.22 1.38
C ILE A 3 -7.52 32.97 0.21
N GLU A 4 -7.69 33.63 -0.91
CA GLU A 4 -6.82 33.47 -2.08
C GLU A 4 -5.40 34.04 -1.84
N GLU A 5 -5.27 35.18 -1.21
CA GLU A 5 -3.97 35.69 -0.78
C GLU A 5 -3.26 34.73 0.15
N ALA A 6 -3.96 34.14 1.11
CA ALA A 6 -3.40 33.15 2.01
C ALA A 6 -2.91 31.91 1.27
N LYS A 7 -3.70 31.37 0.33
CA LYS A 7 -3.33 30.16 -0.45
C LYS A 7 -2.12 30.40 -1.36
N ASN A 8 -1.83 31.61 -1.76
CA ASN A 8 -0.66 31.94 -2.57
C ASN A 8 0.64 31.97 -1.75
N ILE A 9 0.56 32.02 -0.44
CA ILE A 9 1.74 31.92 0.42
C ILE A 9 2.32 30.51 0.30
N ARG A 10 3.62 30.41 0.00
CA ARG A 10 4.30 29.11 -0.06
C ARG A 10 4.38 28.48 1.34
N LEU A 11 3.90 27.26 1.48
CA LEU A 11 3.94 26.52 2.74
C LEU A 11 5.35 26.39 3.32
N VAL A 12 6.35 26.28 2.44
CA VAL A 12 7.75 26.18 2.80
C VAL A 12 8.23 27.44 3.52
N ASP A 13 7.88 28.61 2.99
CA ASP A 13 8.28 29.89 3.55
C ASP A 13 7.54 30.17 4.87
N TYR A 14 6.26 29.78 4.93
CA TYR A 14 5.46 29.89 6.15
C TYR A 14 5.98 29.00 7.28
N LEU A 15 6.29 27.73 6.99
CA LEU A 15 6.88 26.81 7.97
C LEU A 15 8.25 27.31 8.45
N GLN A 16 9.07 27.84 7.55
CA GLN A 16 10.36 28.42 7.92
C GLN A 16 10.20 29.62 8.85
N SER A 17 9.20 30.47 8.63
CA SER A 17 8.94 31.61 9.51
C SER A 17 8.50 31.19 10.92
N LEU A 18 7.95 29.97 11.06
CA LEU A 18 7.61 29.35 12.34
C LEU A 18 8.77 28.55 12.95
N GLY A 19 9.95 28.53 12.29
CA GLY A 19 11.14 27.81 12.77
C GLY A 19 11.25 26.37 12.32
N TYR A 20 10.32 25.85 11.52
CA TYR A 20 10.39 24.49 11.01
C TYR A 20 11.28 24.42 9.77
N THR A 21 12.26 23.51 9.79
CA THR A 21 13.16 23.26 8.67
C THR A 21 13.01 21.85 8.14
N PRO A 22 13.07 21.66 6.81
CA PRO A 22 12.99 20.33 6.25
C PRO A 22 14.28 19.55 6.53
N VAL A 23 14.11 18.25 6.80
CA VAL A 23 15.24 17.33 7.08
C VAL A 23 15.72 16.61 5.82
N ARG A 24 14.90 16.54 4.78
CA ARG A 24 15.27 15.95 3.48
C ARG A 24 14.37 16.44 2.35
N GLN A 25 14.87 16.31 1.12
CA GLN A 25 14.10 16.56 -0.11
C GLN A 25 14.07 15.30 -0.98
N GLN A 26 12.93 15.07 -1.63
CA GLN A 26 12.75 14.00 -2.62
C GLN A 26 11.86 14.54 -3.77
N GLY A 27 12.49 14.85 -4.89
CA GLY A 27 11.80 15.57 -5.99
C GLY A 27 11.22 16.90 -5.52
N ALA A 28 9.96 17.16 -5.84
CA ALA A 28 9.21 18.32 -5.39
C ALA A 28 8.75 18.25 -3.92
N ASN A 29 9.07 17.17 -3.19
CA ASN A 29 8.62 17.00 -1.82
C ASN A 29 9.73 17.32 -0.82
N LEU A 30 9.42 18.20 0.13
CA LEU A 30 10.22 18.48 1.31
C LEU A 30 9.63 17.75 2.51
N TRP A 31 10.47 17.05 3.27
CA TRP A 31 10.08 16.27 4.42
C TRP A 31 10.53 16.93 5.71
N TYR A 32 9.61 17.08 6.64
CA TYR A 32 9.78 17.70 7.95
C TYR A 32 9.46 16.69 9.06
N LYS A 33 9.95 16.95 10.26
CA LYS A 33 9.28 16.45 11.45
C LYS A 33 7.93 17.16 11.57
N SER A 34 6.93 16.44 12.06
CA SER A 34 5.58 17.02 12.16
C SER A 34 5.57 18.27 13.03
N PRO A 35 4.93 19.36 12.59
CA PRO A 35 4.73 20.55 13.41
C PRO A 35 3.67 20.35 14.51
N PHE A 36 2.98 19.22 14.51
CA PHE A 36 1.86 18.93 15.42
C PHE A 36 2.23 18.06 16.61
N ARG A 37 3.45 17.46 16.61
CA ARG A 37 3.93 16.55 17.66
C ARG A 37 5.44 16.40 17.64
N GLU A 38 5.99 15.94 18.74
CA GLU A 38 7.40 15.53 18.79
C GLU A 38 7.57 14.16 18.13
N GLU A 39 8.53 14.03 17.22
CA GLU A 39 8.87 12.78 16.55
C GLU A 39 10.35 12.70 16.17
N THR A 40 10.85 11.47 16.07
CA THR A 40 12.25 11.23 15.68
C THR A 40 12.46 11.13 14.19
N LYS A 41 11.46 10.66 13.45
CA LYS A 41 11.48 10.45 11.98
C LYS A 41 10.53 11.42 11.31
N ALA A 42 11.00 12.01 10.19
CA ALA A 42 10.16 12.92 9.41
C ALA A 42 8.95 12.20 8.80
N SER A 43 7.76 12.63 9.15
CA SER A 43 6.49 12.11 8.65
C SER A 43 5.56 13.17 8.06
N PHE A 44 5.97 14.43 8.07
CA PHE A 44 5.24 15.54 7.46
C PHE A 44 5.89 15.92 6.13
N LYS A 45 5.10 15.99 5.07
CA LYS A 45 5.56 16.23 3.71
C LYS A 45 4.91 17.49 3.14
N VAL A 46 5.69 18.35 2.50
CA VAL A 46 5.21 19.49 1.70
C VAL A 46 5.60 19.28 0.25
N ASN A 47 4.62 19.30 -0.65
CA ASN A 47 4.86 19.32 -2.09
C ASN A 47 4.93 20.78 -2.54
N THR A 48 6.08 21.17 -3.10
CA THR A 48 6.37 22.57 -3.47
C THR A 48 5.72 23.01 -4.79
N GLU A 49 5.36 22.07 -5.67
CA GLU A 49 4.71 22.37 -6.96
C GLU A 49 3.23 22.67 -6.79
N ILE A 50 2.53 21.87 -5.98
CA ILE A 50 1.09 22.04 -5.74
C ILE A 50 0.77 22.82 -4.47
N ASN A 51 1.81 23.25 -3.72
CA ASN A 51 1.71 23.99 -2.46
C ASN A 51 0.76 23.34 -1.45
N LYS A 52 0.92 22.04 -1.21
CA LYS A 52 0.11 21.25 -0.26
C LYS A 52 0.99 20.44 0.66
N TRP A 53 0.48 20.17 1.85
CA TRP A 53 1.12 19.33 2.84
C TRP A 53 0.33 18.05 3.08
N TYR A 54 1.00 17.05 3.65
CA TYR A 54 0.39 15.82 4.15
C TYR A 54 1.21 15.28 5.34
N ASP A 55 0.54 14.99 6.45
CA ASP A 55 1.11 14.37 7.64
C ASP A 55 0.70 12.90 7.71
N PHE A 56 1.67 12.00 7.60
CA PHE A 56 1.42 10.56 7.61
C PHE A 56 1.03 10.01 8.98
N GLY A 57 1.37 10.71 10.06
CA GLY A 57 0.98 10.33 11.42
C GLY A 57 -0.45 10.71 11.75
N LEU A 58 -0.91 11.88 11.28
CA LEU A 58 -2.31 12.30 11.41
C LEU A 58 -3.21 11.71 10.33
N GLY A 59 -2.64 11.28 9.20
CA GLY A 59 -3.41 10.87 8.02
C GLY A 59 -4.15 12.02 7.33
N GLN A 60 -3.70 13.27 7.54
CA GLN A 60 -4.35 14.48 7.05
C GLN A 60 -3.41 15.33 6.21
N GLY A 61 -4.00 16.21 5.38
CA GLY A 61 -3.26 17.12 4.54
C GLY A 61 -4.11 18.27 4.02
N GLY A 62 -3.47 19.22 3.36
CA GLY A 62 -4.21 20.37 2.83
C GLY A 62 -3.33 21.50 2.34
N ASN A 63 -3.91 22.71 2.31
CA ASN A 63 -3.24 23.98 2.01
C ASN A 63 -2.84 24.69 3.32
N ILE A 64 -2.39 25.95 3.23
CA ILE A 64 -1.98 26.74 4.39
C ILE A 64 -3.11 26.95 5.41
N ILE A 65 -4.36 27.10 4.97
CA ILE A 65 -5.50 27.29 5.89
C ILE A 65 -5.71 26.02 6.72
N ALA A 66 -5.65 24.84 6.09
CA ALA A 66 -5.72 23.57 6.79
C ALA A 66 -4.53 23.37 7.74
N LEU A 67 -3.31 23.79 7.35
CA LEU A 67 -2.14 23.74 8.24
C LEU A 67 -2.35 24.59 9.49
N VAL A 68 -2.82 25.83 9.31
CA VAL A 68 -3.02 26.76 10.43
C VAL A 68 -4.21 26.33 11.29
N SER A 69 -5.24 25.72 10.69
CA SER A 69 -6.36 25.08 11.41
C SER A 69 -5.86 24.02 12.40
N GLU A 70 -4.96 23.14 11.98
CA GLU A 70 -4.36 22.12 12.84
C GLU A 70 -3.42 22.74 13.90
N LEU A 71 -2.57 23.72 13.52
CA LEU A 71 -1.64 24.38 14.45
C LEU A 71 -2.34 25.10 15.60
N TYR A 72 -3.48 25.72 15.32
CA TYR A 72 -4.23 26.53 16.31
C TYR A 72 -5.51 25.84 16.81
N SER A 73 -5.76 24.59 16.40
CA SER A 73 -6.93 23.81 16.77
C SER A 73 -8.24 24.58 16.58
N SER A 74 -8.37 25.29 15.45
CA SER A 74 -9.52 26.15 15.16
C SER A 74 -10.01 25.96 13.72
N VAL A 75 -11.32 26.04 13.52
CA VAL A 75 -11.96 25.99 12.19
C VAL A 75 -12.51 27.36 11.77
N HIS A 76 -12.34 28.40 12.61
CA HIS A 76 -12.88 29.73 12.35
C HIS A 76 -12.01 30.49 11.35
N VAL A 77 -12.42 30.48 10.09
CA VAL A 77 -11.63 31.02 8.96
C VAL A 77 -11.11 32.45 9.19
N PRO A 78 -11.91 33.44 9.64
CA PRO A 78 -11.40 34.78 9.92
C PRO A 78 -10.22 34.81 10.90
N TYR A 79 -10.29 34.01 11.96
CA TYR A 79 -9.20 33.86 12.93
C TYR A 79 -7.94 33.26 12.30
N LEU A 80 -8.12 32.20 11.48
CA LEU A 80 -6.99 31.58 10.76
C LEU A 80 -6.30 32.56 9.82
N LEU A 81 -7.07 33.33 9.05
CA LEU A 81 -6.55 34.38 8.16
C LEU A 81 -5.82 35.47 8.92
N GLN A 82 -6.30 35.84 10.10
CA GLN A 82 -5.61 36.80 10.98
C GLN A 82 -4.26 36.22 11.43
N ARG A 83 -4.19 34.95 11.87
CA ARG A 83 -2.93 34.30 12.26
C ARG A 83 -1.92 34.23 11.13
N ILE A 84 -2.39 33.91 9.91
CA ILE A 84 -1.54 33.93 8.72
C ILE A 84 -1.03 35.36 8.43
N ALA A 85 -1.89 36.36 8.54
CA ALA A 85 -1.54 37.75 8.31
C ALA A 85 -0.51 38.29 9.33
N GLU A 86 -0.65 37.92 10.59
CA GLU A 86 0.30 38.24 11.66
C GLU A 86 1.69 37.68 11.38
N GLN A 87 1.77 36.46 10.80
CA GLN A 87 3.03 35.83 10.44
C GLN A 87 3.63 36.34 9.12
N THR A 88 2.83 36.93 8.23
CA THR A 88 3.25 37.36 6.88
C THR A 88 4.49 38.31 6.89
N PRO A 89 4.65 39.27 7.80
CA PRO A 89 5.85 40.12 7.85
C PRO A 89 7.15 39.36 8.11
N HIS A 90 7.07 38.17 8.67
CA HIS A 90 8.21 37.32 9.01
C HIS A 90 8.52 36.31 7.90
N ILE A 91 7.65 36.21 6.89
CA ILE A 91 7.81 35.25 5.78
C ILE A 91 8.85 35.83 4.79
N ARG A 92 9.92 35.06 4.59
CA ARG A 92 10.92 35.37 3.56
C ARG A 92 11.01 34.16 2.62
N PRO A 93 11.13 34.38 1.30
CA PRO A 93 11.34 33.31 0.34
C PRO A 93 12.61 32.54 0.71
N VAL A 94 12.50 31.22 0.91
CA VAL A 94 13.62 30.36 1.24
C VAL A 94 13.89 29.37 0.11
N SER A 95 15.18 29.12 -0.12
CA SER A 95 15.67 28.04 -0.96
C SER A 95 16.49 27.10 -0.10
N PHE A 96 16.13 25.84 -0.07
CA PHE A 96 16.89 24.81 0.63
C PHE A 96 17.84 24.14 -0.37
N SER A 97 19.15 24.31 -0.16
CA SER A 97 20.17 23.50 -0.83
C SER A 97 20.42 22.26 0.01
N PHE A 98 19.70 21.21 -0.27
CA PHE A 98 20.16 19.91 0.19
C PHE A 98 21.34 19.52 -0.73
N ARG A 99 22.57 19.32 -0.17
CA ARG A 99 23.52 18.47 -0.87
C ARG A 99 22.66 17.30 -1.36
N LYS A 100 22.64 17.05 -2.67
CA LYS A 100 22.06 15.82 -3.23
C LYS A 100 22.70 14.69 -2.43
N GLN A 101 22.09 14.33 -1.27
CA GLN A 101 22.04 12.95 -0.95
C GLN A 101 21.43 12.41 -2.20
N SER A 102 22.25 11.73 -2.99
CA SER A 102 21.77 10.99 -4.12
C SER A 102 20.48 10.41 -3.62
N SER A 103 19.34 10.89 -4.16
CA SER A 103 18.12 10.17 -4.00
C SER A 103 18.53 8.80 -4.48
N THR A 104 18.81 7.94 -3.55
CA THR A 104 18.85 6.54 -3.81
C THR A 104 17.37 6.21 -4.06
N GLU A 105 16.85 6.66 -5.22
CA GLU A 105 15.99 5.77 -5.95
C GLU A 105 16.75 4.48 -5.90
N PRO A 106 16.16 3.43 -5.32
CA PRO A 106 16.88 2.17 -5.19
C PRO A 106 17.43 1.89 -6.58
N ASN A 107 18.74 2.06 -6.75
CA ASN A 107 19.40 1.89 -8.03
C ASN A 107 19.50 0.39 -8.22
N PHE A 108 18.35 -0.21 -8.56
CA PHE A 108 18.25 -1.63 -8.85
C PHE A 108 19.01 -1.90 -10.13
N GLN A 109 20.27 -2.23 -9.95
CA GLN A 109 21.16 -2.63 -11.03
C GLN A 109 21.14 -4.15 -11.17
N ARG A 110 21.50 -4.64 -12.35
CA ARG A 110 21.66 -6.07 -12.65
C ARG A 110 20.44 -6.90 -12.24
N MET A 111 19.25 -6.44 -12.64
CA MET A 111 18.04 -7.19 -12.38
C MET A 111 18.00 -8.48 -13.21
N GLU A 112 17.79 -9.60 -12.56
CA GLU A 112 17.58 -10.90 -13.19
C GLU A 112 16.27 -11.50 -12.66
N VAL A 113 15.42 -11.95 -13.58
CA VAL A 113 14.14 -12.57 -13.28
C VAL A 113 14.21 -14.05 -13.60
N ARG A 114 13.88 -14.88 -12.61
CA ARG A 114 13.92 -16.35 -12.68
C ARG A 114 12.59 -16.95 -12.27
N LYS A 115 12.41 -18.25 -12.51
CA LYS A 115 11.30 -19.00 -11.91
C LYS A 115 11.44 -18.99 -10.39
N LEU A 116 10.33 -18.89 -9.69
CA LEU A 116 10.29 -18.86 -8.23
C LEU A 116 10.57 -20.25 -7.65
N ASP A 117 11.82 -20.51 -7.25
CA ASP A 117 12.27 -21.80 -6.74
C ASP A 117 13.13 -21.70 -5.47
N SER A 118 13.53 -20.52 -5.03
CA SER A 118 14.30 -20.33 -3.79
C SER A 118 13.57 -20.92 -2.57
N PRO A 119 14.20 -21.89 -1.85
CA PRO A 119 13.60 -22.47 -0.66
C PRO A 119 13.24 -21.44 0.42
N VAL A 120 14.03 -20.37 0.53
CA VAL A 120 13.81 -19.28 1.49
C VAL A 120 12.53 -18.49 1.17
N LEU A 121 12.33 -18.17 -0.12
CA LEU A 121 11.14 -17.46 -0.56
C LEU A 121 9.89 -18.35 -0.50
N LEU A 122 10.03 -19.62 -0.85
CA LEU A 122 8.95 -20.60 -0.74
C LEU A 122 8.54 -20.83 0.72
N SER A 123 9.50 -20.95 1.64
CA SER A 123 9.23 -21.03 3.08
C SER A 123 8.51 -19.79 3.61
N TYR A 124 8.89 -18.60 3.15
CA TYR A 124 8.18 -17.37 3.51
C TYR A 124 6.72 -17.41 3.04
N LEU A 125 6.45 -17.81 1.79
CA LEU A 125 5.08 -17.94 1.27
C LEU A 125 4.28 -19.02 2.01
N GLN A 126 4.91 -20.14 2.34
CA GLN A 126 4.29 -21.20 3.12
C GLN A 126 3.90 -20.71 4.53
N GLY A 127 4.78 -19.95 5.20
CA GLY A 127 4.47 -19.31 6.48
C GLY A 127 3.34 -18.26 6.39
N ARG A 128 3.09 -17.73 5.18
CA ARG A 128 1.94 -16.87 4.87
C ARG A 128 0.69 -17.66 4.49
N GLY A 129 0.72 -18.98 4.56
CA GLY A 129 -0.40 -19.85 4.19
C GLY A 129 -0.66 -19.95 2.68
N ILE A 130 0.19 -19.42 1.83
CA ILE A 130 -0.02 -19.37 0.37
C ILE A 130 0.25 -20.75 -0.27
N ASN A 131 -0.61 -21.16 -1.19
CA ASN A 131 -0.40 -22.32 -2.02
C ASN A 131 0.80 -22.11 -2.97
N LEU A 132 1.85 -22.92 -2.79
CA LEU A 132 3.10 -22.74 -3.52
C LEU A 132 2.97 -22.96 -5.05
N LYS A 133 2.03 -23.84 -5.49
CA LYS A 133 1.80 -24.05 -6.93
C LYS A 133 1.23 -22.77 -7.57
N LEU A 134 0.29 -22.10 -6.89
CA LEU A 134 -0.28 -20.82 -7.34
C LEU A 134 0.78 -19.73 -7.32
N ALA A 135 1.56 -19.63 -6.24
CA ALA A 135 2.62 -18.63 -6.14
C ALA A 135 3.67 -18.77 -7.25
N LYS A 136 4.10 -20.00 -7.57
CA LYS A 136 5.04 -20.28 -8.66
C LYS A 136 4.47 -19.95 -10.06
N ARG A 137 3.15 -20.00 -10.22
CA ARG A 137 2.46 -19.61 -11.46
C ARG A 137 2.40 -18.09 -11.62
N GLU A 138 2.07 -17.38 -10.54
CA GLU A 138 1.76 -15.95 -10.56
C GLU A 138 2.98 -15.06 -10.34
N CYS A 139 4.03 -15.58 -9.71
CA CYS A 139 5.19 -14.80 -9.29
C CYS A 139 6.51 -15.32 -9.88
N ASN A 140 7.48 -14.44 -9.90
CA ASN A 140 8.86 -14.75 -10.26
C ASN A 140 9.77 -14.61 -9.03
N GLU A 141 10.99 -15.10 -9.15
CA GLU A 141 12.11 -14.75 -8.28
C GLU A 141 12.89 -13.64 -8.95
N VAL A 142 13.08 -12.51 -8.27
CA VAL A 142 13.79 -11.35 -8.78
C VAL A 142 15.07 -11.16 -7.98
N HIS A 143 16.21 -11.22 -8.65
CA HIS A 143 17.53 -10.90 -8.12
C HIS A 143 17.90 -9.50 -8.58
N PHE A 144 18.46 -8.70 -7.70
CA PHE A 144 18.85 -7.33 -8.02
C PHE A 144 19.97 -6.87 -7.10
N GLU A 145 20.71 -5.87 -7.56
CA GLU A 145 21.74 -5.22 -6.78
C GLU A 145 21.23 -3.83 -6.34
N ASN A 146 21.41 -3.50 -5.07
CA ASN A 146 21.10 -2.18 -4.54
C ASN A 146 22.24 -1.73 -3.64
N ASN A 147 22.85 -0.57 -3.95
CA ASN A 147 24.01 -0.04 -3.24
C ASN A 147 25.18 -1.05 -3.11
N GLY A 148 25.48 -1.78 -4.18
CA GLY A 148 26.55 -2.78 -4.22
C GLY A 148 26.26 -4.08 -3.46
N LYS A 149 25.06 -4.24 -2.90
CA LYS A 149 24.63 -5.47 -2.23
C LYS A 149 23.61 -6.23 -3.07
N ARG A 150 23.76 -7.55 -3.12
CA ARG A 150 22.85 -8.43 -3.84
C ARG A 150 21.65 -8.81 -2.95
N TYR A 151 20.48 -8.73 -3.55
CA TYR A 151 19.21 -9.07 -2.92
C TYR A 151 18.41 -10.01 -3.82
N PHE A 152 17.50 -10.74 -3.24
CA PHE A 152 16.49 -11.49 -3.97
C PHE A 152 15.14 -11.44 -3.24
N ALA A 153 14.08 -11.49 -4.03
CA ALA A 153 12.71 -11.38 -3.50
C ALA A 153 11.71 -12.08 -4.43
N ILE A 154 10.52 -12.33 -3.92
CA ILE A 154 9.37 -12.65 -4.74
C ILE A 154 9.01 -11.39 -5.54
N GLY A 155 8.89 -11.53 -6.84
CA GLY A 155 8.50 -10.46 -7.76
C GLY A 155 7.14 -10.73 -8.37
N PHE A 156 6.25 -9.76 -8.29
CA PHE A 156 4.95 -9.77 -8.94
C PHE A 156 4.93 -8.65 -9.98
N ARG A 157 4.80 -9.03 -11.26
CA ARG A 157 4.95 -8.11 -12.38
C ARG A 157 3.72 -7.21 -12.51
N ASN A 158 3.94 -5.91 -12.75
CA ASN A 158 2.89 -4.96 -13.04
C ASN A 158 2.74 -4.67 -14.55
N MET A 159 1.72 -3.89 -14.94
CA MET A 159 1.41 -3.60 -16.34
C MET A 159 2.50 -2.78 -17.03
N ALA A 160 3.21 -1.93 -16.31
CA ALA A 160 4.30 -1.10 -16.87
C ALA A 160 5.64 -1.84 -16.96
N GLY A 161 5.69 -3.14 -16.62
CA GLY A 161 6.89 -3.96 -16.68
C GLY A 161 7.77 -3.88 -15.43
N GLY A 162 7.38 -3.12 -14.41
CA GLY A 162 8.01 -3.13 -13.09
C GLY A 162 7.57 -4.33 -12.25
N TYR A 163 8.14 -4.46 -11.06
CA TYR A 163 7.82 -5.55 -10.13
C TYR A 163 7.53 -5.03 -8.73
N GLU A 164 6.43 -5.46 -8.16
CA GLU A 164 6.26 -5.42 -6.69
C GLU A 164 7.10 -6.54 -6.11
N ILE A 165 7.95 -6.22 -5.14
CA ILE A 165 8.89 -7.18 -4.55
C ILE A 165 8.61 -7.37 -3.07
N ARG A 166 8.71 -8.63 -2.61
CA ARG A 166 8.48 -9.01 -1.23
C ARG A 166 9.38 -10.15 -0.79
N ASN A 167 9.92 -10.03 0.40
CA ASN A 167 10.47 -11.16 1.15
C ASN A 167 10.18 -10.99 2.64
N ARG A 168 10.81 -11.78 3.52
CA ARG A 168 10.61 -11.70 4.98
C ARG A 168 11.01 -10.34 5.56
N TYR A 169 11.95 -9.65 4.95
CA TYR A 169 12.62 -8.49 5.53
C TYR A 169 12.14 -7.15 4.95
N PHE A 170 11.63 -7.15 3.73
CA PHE A 170 11.20 -5.92 3.08
C PHE A 170 10.05 -6.11 2.09
N LYS A 171 9.35 -5.01 1.85
CA LYS A 171 8.38 -4.78 0.78
C LYS A 171 8.87 -3.59 -0.04
N GLY A 172 8.81 -3.67 -1.35
CA GLY A 172 9.25 -2.61 -2.25
C GLY A 172 8.69 -2.74 -3.65
N CYS A 173 9.12 -1.84 -4.52
CA CYS A 173 8.78 -1.87 -5.93
C CYS A 173 10.04 -1.58 -6.76
N ILE A 174 10.30 -2.39 -7.78
CA ILE A 174 11.25 -2.09 -8.85
C ILE A 174 10.45 -1.36 -9.93
N ALA A 175 10.85 -0.12 -10.19
CA ALA A 175 10.15 0.76 -11.13
C ALA A 175 10.06 0.17 -12.55
N PRO A 176 9.07 0.60 -13.33
CA PRO A 176 8.04 1.58 -13.01
C PRO A 176 6.94 1.02 -12.09
N LYS A 177 6.34 1.88 -11.25
CA LYS A 177 5.25 1.50 -10.34
C LYS A 177 3.90 1.59 -11.05
N ASP A 178 3.16 0.47 -11.03
CA ASP A 178 1.86 0.39 -11.68
C ASP A 178 0.94 -0.64 -11.03
N ILE A 179 -0.32 -0.69 -11.48
CA ILE A 179 -1.26 -1.76 -11.17
C ILE A 179 -0.90 -3.04 -11.96
N THR A 180 -1.44 -4.17 -11.53
CA THR A 180 -1.47 -5.40 -12.31
C THR A 180 -2.92 -5.70 -12.69
N HIS A 181 -3.19 -5.90 -13.98
CA HIS A 181 -4.51 -6.27 -14.47
C HIS A 181 -4.40 -7.63 -15.18
N ILE A 182 -4.97 -8.67 -14.57
CA ILE A 182 -4.99 -10.03 -15.10
C ILE A 182 -6.35 -10.22 -15.78
N ARG A 183 -6.31 -10.37 -17.09
CA ARG A 183 -7.48 -10.66 -17.93
C ARG A 183 -7.32 -12.04 -18.53
N HIS A 184 -8.38 -12.84 -18.47
CA HIS A 184 -8.41 -14.14 -19.08
C HIS A 184 -9.27 -14.06 -20.37
N GLU A 185 -8.64 -14.33 -21.49
CA GLU A 185 -9.28 -14.28 -22.81
C GLU A 185 -10.25 -15.45 -23.00
N GLY A 186 -11.25 -15.25 -23.84
CA GLY A 186 -12.15 -16.32 -24.32
C GLY A 186 -13.55 -16.35 -23.70
N ARG A 187 -13.84 -15.59 -22.64
CA ARG A 187 -15.22 -15.41 -22.11
C ARG A 187 -15.43 -13.97 -21.68
N ARG A 188 -16.59 -13.42 -22.01
CA ARG A 188 -17.03 -12.13 -21.48
C ARG A 188 -17.25 -12.31 -19.97
N ASN A 189 -16.31 -11.82 -19.18
CA ASN A 189 -16.40 -11.85 -17.74
C ASN A 189 -16.79 -10.46 -17.26
N ASP A 190 -17.98 -10.35 -16.70
CA ASP A 190 -18.59 -9.13 -16.18
C ASP A 190 -18.18 -8.83 -14.74
N THR A 191 -17.33 -9.67 -14.15
CA THR A 191 -16.90 -9.59 -12.75
C THR A 191 -15.40 -9.38 -12.65
N CYS A 192 -14.98 -8.41 -11.82
CA CYS A 192 -13.60 -8.16 -11.47
C CYS A 192 -13.39 -8.22 -9.95
N PHE A 193 -12.30 -8.83 -9.52
CA PHE A 193 -11.86 -8.85 -8.14
C PHE A 193 -10.68 -7.90 -7.98
N VAL A 194 -10.77 -6.97 -7.03
CA VAL A 194 -9.78 -5.91 -6.81
C VAL A 194 -9.09 -6.11 -5.47
N PHE A 195 -7.75 -6.09 -5.47
CA PHE A 195 -6.91 -6.30 -4.29
C PHE A 195 -5.98 -5.11 -4.06
N GLU A 196 -5.67 -4.83 -2.79
CA GLU A 196 -4.66 -3.82 -2.48
C GLU A 196 -3.25 -4.30 -2.84
N GLY A 197 -2.91 -5.55 -2.50
CA GLY A 197 -1.60 -6.13 -2.73
C GLY A 197 -1.63 -7.56 -3.29
N PHE A 198 -0.52 -7.98 -3.89
CA PHE A 198 -0.44 -9.31 -4.51
C PHE A 198 -0.45 -10.47 -3.50
N ILE A 199 -0.11 -10.25 -2.24
CA ILE A 199 -0.20 -11.28 -1.19
C ILE A 199 -1.66 -11.60 -0.90
N ASP A 200 -2.56 -10.59 -0.89
CA ASP A 200 -3.99 -10.80 -0.69
C ASP A 200 -4.63 -11.47 -1.92
N TYR A 201 -4.19 -11.09 -3.12
CA TYR A 201 -4.54 -11.81 -4.34
C TYR A 201 -4.17 -13.30 -4.26
N LEU A 202 -2.92 -13.64 -3.89
CA LEU A 202 -2.48 -15.03 -3.71
C LEU A 202 -3.25 -15.75 -2.60
N SER A 203 -3.62 -15.03 -1.53
CA SER A 203 -4.45 -15.57 -0.45
C SER A 203 -5.85 -15.91 -0.95
N PHE A 204 -6.45 -15.04 -1.75
CA PHE A 204 -7.73 -15.28 -2.39
C PHE A 204 -7.70 -16.53 -3.29
N LEU A 205 -6.69 -16.63 -4.16
CA LEU A 205 -6.53 -17.80 -5.02
C LEU A 205 -6.39 -19.08 -4.21
N THR A 206 -5.62 -19.03 -3.10
CA THR A 206 -5.41 -20.16 -2.20
C THR A 206 -6.72 -20.61 -1.56
N ILE A 207 -7.47 -19.67 -0.96
CA ILE A 207 -8.78 -19.95 -0.32
C ILE A 207 -9.76 -20.53 -1.33
N ARG A 208 -9.83 -19.95 -2.53
CA ARG A 208 -10.73 -20.41 -3.60
C ARG A 208 -10.40 -21.83 -4.05
N THR A 209 -9.12 -22.16 -4.22
CA THR A 209 -8.67 -23.49 -4.63
C THR A 209 -8.98 -24.55 -3.57
N GLU A 210 -8.83 -24.23 -2.30
CA GLU A 210 -9.02 -25.18 -1.20
C GLU A 210 -10.50 -25.38 -0.82
N LYS A 211 -11.30 -24.29 -0.81
CA LYS A 211 -12.69 -24.34 -0.33
C LYS A 211 -13.74 -24.55 -1.40
N CYS A 212 -13.41 -24.33 -2.65
CA CYS A 212 -14.40 -24.17 -3.73
C CYS A 212 -14.02 -24.93 -4.99
N SER A 213 -13.74 -26.22 -4.88
CA SER A 213 -13.42 -27.10 -6.04
C SER A 213 -14.52 -27.15 -7.11
N LYS A 214 -15.78 -26.80 -6.77
CA LYS A 214 -16.94 -26.75 -7.67
C LYS A 214 -17.21 -25.35 -8.27
N MET A 215 -16.48 -24.32 -7.86
CA MET A 215 -16.68 -22.97 -8.40
C MET A 215 -15.97 -22.77 -9.74
N PRO A 216 -16.34 -21.74 -10.53
CA PRO A 216 -15.69 -21.44 -11.79
C PRO A 216 -14.17 -21.38 -11.63
N CYS A 217 -13.44 -21.89 -12.62
CA CYS A 217 -11.99 -21.88 -12.67
C CYS A 217 -11.46 -20.46 -12.38
N LEU A 218 -10.40 -20.37 -11.59
CA LEU A 218 -9.75 -19.08 -11.28
C LEU A 218 -9.31 -18.36 -12.54
N ASP A 219 -8.94 -19.11 -13.59
CA ASP A 219 -8.51 -18.60 -14.87
C ASP A 219 -9.68 -18.07 -15.75
N TRP A 220 -10.91 -18.07 -15.21
CA TRP A 220 -12.07 -17.46 -15.84
C TRP A 220 -12.50 -16.14 -15.19
N GLN A 221 -11.75 -15.68 -14.19
CA GLN A 221 -12.02 -14.44 -13.49
C GLN A 221 -11.01 -13.36 -13.88
N ASN A 222 -11.41 -12.11 -13.77
CA ASN A 222 -10.52 -10.99 -13.98
C ASN A 222 -10.12 -10.38 -12.64
N TYR A 223 -8.87 -9.94 -12.55
CA TYR A 223 -8.28 -9.43 -11.32
C TYR A 223 -7.55 -8.12 -11.56
N ILE A 224 -7.72 -7.16 -10.66
CA ILE A 224 -6.89 -5.96 -10.59
C ILE A 224 -6.21 -5.92 -9.23
N ILE A 225 -4.89 -5.83 -9.23
CA ILE A 225 -4.08 -5.66 -8.03
C ILE A 225 -3.50 -4.25 -8.08
N LEU A 226 -3.88 -3.40 -7.13
CA LEU A 226 -3.48 -2.00 -7.09
C LEU A 226 -1.99 -1.83 -6.80
N ASN A 227 -1.37 -2.81 -6.10
CA ASN A 227 0.00 -2.76 -5.60
C ASN A 227 0.25 -1.63 -4.59
N SER A 228 -0.68 -0.72 -4.47
CA SER A 228 -0.84 0.31 -3.43
C SER A 228 -2.15 1.05 -3.69
N VAL A 229 -2.88 1.43 -2.65
CA VAL A 229 -4.10 2.26 -2.77
C VAL A 229 -3.86 3.58 -3.52
N SER A 230 -2.63 4.10 -3.50
CA SER A 230 -2.25 5.30 -4.28
C SER A 230 -2.39 5.14 -5.80
N ASN A 231 -2.39 3.91 -6.31
CA ASN A 231 -2.57 3.60 -7.72
C ASN A 231 -4.04 3.42 -8.12
N LEU A 232 -5.00 3.59 -7.19
CA LEU A 232 -6.42 3.39 -7.47
C LEU A 232 -6.90 4.16 -8.70
N HIS A 233 -6.40 5.38 -8.90
CA HIS A 233 -6.74 6.22 -10.04
C HIS A 233 -6.41 5.57 -11.39
N LYS A 234 -5.40 4.69 -11.46
CA LYS A 234 -5.02 3.96 -12.66
C LYS A 234 -5.94 2.78 -12.97
N ALA A 235 -6.67 2.30 -11.98
CA ALA A 235 -7.59 1.18 -12.12
C ALA A 235 -8.99 1.62 -12.58
N ILE A 236 -9.36 2.89 -12.35
CA ILE A 236 -10.72 3.40 -12.59
C ILE A 236 -11.19 3.06 -14.01
N ASP A 237 -10.51 3.55 -15.05
CA ASP A 237 -10.96 3.31 -16.44
C ASP A 237 -11.04 1.82 -16.78
N GLY A 238 -10.12 1.02 -16.26
CA GLY A 238 -10.10 -0.43 -16.45
C GLY A 238 -11.25 -1.17 -15.77
N LEU A 239 -11.86 -0.58 -14.73
CA LEU A 239 -13.00 -1.13 -14.01
C LEU A 239 -14.35 -0.80 -14.67
N ALA A 240 -14.41 0.20 -15.53
CA ALA A 240 -15.65 0.67 -16.16
C ALA A 240 -16.41 -0.41 -16.95
N VAL A 241 -15.71 -1.40 -17.48
CA VAL A 241 -16.27 -2.48 -18.29
C VAL A 241 -16.93 -3.60 -17.49
N TYR A 242 -16.79 -3.62 -16.16
CA TYR A 242 -17.30 -4.66 -15.28
C TYR A 242 -18.65 -4.28 -14.66
N GLU A 243 -19.58 -5.22 -14.62
CA GLU A 243 -20.89 -5.06 -13.97
C GLU A 243 -20.80 -5.34 -12.45
N ARG A 244 -19.82 -6.15 -12.03
CA ARG A 244 -19.59 -6.54 -10.64
C ARG A 244 -18.13 -6.37 -10.27
N ILE A 245 -17.89 -5.57 -9.26
CA ILE A 245 -16.54 -5.26 -8.76
C ILE A 245 -16.49 -5.64 -7.28
N HIS A 246 -15.67 -6.63 -6.92
CA HIS A 246 -15.50 -7.08 -5.56
C HIS A 246 -14.17 -6.58 -5.01
N CYS A 247 -14.20 -5.73 -3.98
CA CYS A 247 -13.03 -5.11 -3.39
C CYS A 247 -12.57 -5.84 -2.14
N PHE A 248 -11.31 -6.28 -2.14
CA PHE A 248 -10.61 -6.93 -1.03
C PHE A 248 -9.51 -6.00 -0.54
N PHE A 249 -9.88 -4.95 0.19
CA PHE A 249 -8.95 -3.97 0.72
C PHE A 249 -8.66 -4.23 2.20
N ASP A 250 -7.55 -3.68 2.69
CA ASP A 250 -7.18 -3.78 4.09
C ASP A 250 -8.27 -3.14 4.98
N ASN A 251 -8.49 -3.70 6.16
CA ASN A 251 -9.41 -3.16 7.18
C ASN A 251 -8.74 -2.00 7.94
N ASP A 252 -8.26 -1.02 7.17
CA ASP A 252 -7.70 0.22 7.70
C ASP A 252 -8.35 1.44 7.01
N ARG A 253 -7.94 2.63 7.43
CA ARG A 253 -8.48 3.87 6.89
C ARG A 253 -8.24 4.00 5.39
N ALA A 254 -7.05 3.61 4.90
CA ALA A 254 -6.69 3.77 3.49
C ALA A 254 -7.52 2.83 2.60
N GLY A 255 -7.73 1.58 3.03
CA GLY A 255 -8.61 0.63 2.35
C GLY A 255 -10.06 1.08 2.34
N THR A 256 -10.57 1.62 3.47
CA THR A 256 -11.93 2.17 3.56
C THR A 256 -12.11 3.36 2.61
N GLU A 257 -11.18 4.31 2.58
CA GLU A 257 -11.23 5.47 1.68
C GLU A 257 -11.16 5.06 0.20
N ALA A 258 -10.33 4.04 -0.12
CA ALA A 258 -10.23 3.49 -1.47
C ALA A 258 -11.56 2.84 -1.91
N PHE A 259 -12.17 2.03 -1.03
CA PHE A 259 -13.48 1.44 -1.29
C PHE A 259 -14.55 2.52 -1.53
N GLN A 260 -14.64 3.51 -0.65
CA GLN A 260 -15.62 4.60 -0.75
C GLN A 260 -15.47 5.36 -2.07
N ARG A 261 -14.24 5.57 -2.53
CA ARG A 261 -13.97 6.23 -3.81
C ARG A 261 -14.49 5.41 -5.00
N LEU A 262 -14.31 4.09 -5.00
CA LEU A 262 -14.88 3.22 -6.04
C LEU A 262 -16.40 3.13 -5.94
N ALA A 263 -16.97 3.10 -4.73
CA ALA A 263 -18.41 3.10 -4.52
C ALA A 263 -19.07 4.39 -5.03
N ASN A 264 -18.41 5.53 -4.87
CA ASN A 264 -18.89 6.81 -5.43
C ASN A 264 -18.84 6.81 -6.98
N GLU A 265 -17.84 6.16 -7.59
CA GLU A 265 -17.68 6.10 -9.05
C GLU A 265 -18.65 5.10 -9.70
N TYR A 266 -18.80 3.91 -9.11
CA TYR A 266 -19.50 2.78 -9.75
C TYR A 266 -20.78 2.34 -9.02
N SER A 267 -21.14 2.99 -7.91
CA SER A 267 -22.39 2.77 -7.16
C SER A 267 -22.63 1.29 -6.83
N TYR A 268 -23.80 0.75 -7.18
CA TYR A 268 -24.25 -0.61 -6.86
C TYR A 268 -23.40 -1.73 -7.49
N ARG A 269 -22.53 -1.42 -8.44
CA ARG A 269 -21.63 -2.40 -9.06
C ARG A 269 -20.49 -2.82 -8.14
N VAL A 270 -20.15 -1.99 -7.14
CA VAL A 270 -19.05 -2.23 -6.20
C VAL A 270 -19.56 -2.91 -4.93
N ARG A 271 -18.86 -3.94 -4.51
CA ARG A 271 -19.15 -4.69 -3.29
C ARG A 271 -17.90 -4.76 -2.43
N ASP A 272 -18.06 -4.41 -1.16
CA ASP A 272 -17.03 -4.61 -0.16
C ASP A 272 -16.97 -6.09 0.24
N ALA A 273 -15.84 -6.73 0.03
CA ALA A 273 -15.60 -8.09 0.46
C ALA A 273 -14.81 -8.19 1.77
N SER A 274 -14.37 -7.05 2.33
CA SER A 274 -13.59 -7.01 3.57
C SER A 274 -14.36 -7.53 4.78
N HIS A 275 -15.70 -7.48 4.75
CA HIS A 275 -16.57 -8.06 5.79
C HIS A 275 -16.33 -9.56 6.01
N THR A 276 -15.78 -10.29 5.01
CA THR A 276 -15.46 -11.73 5.13
C THR A 276 -14.26 -11.97 6.05
N TYR A 277 -13.43 -10.96 6.30
CA TYR A 277 -12.26 -10.99 7.18
C TYR A 277 -12.22 -9.79 8.14
N LYS A 278 -13.39 -9.34 8.61
CA LYS A 278 -13.55 -8.14 9.47
C LYS A 278 -12.70 -8.12 10.73
N ASP A 279 -12.38 -9.31 11.29
CA ASP A 279 -11.59 -9.46 12.52
C ASP A 279 -10.07 -9.61 12.24
N CYS A 280 -9.65 -9.39 11.00
CA CYS A 280 -8.27 -9.43 10.54
C CYS A 280 -7.95 -8.13 9.79
N LYS A 281 -6.68 -7.76 9.77
CA LYS A 281 -6.25 -6.55 9.06
C LYS A 281 -6.46 -6.69 7.54
N ASP A 282 -6.09 -7.84 6.99
CA ASP A 282 -6.10 -8.13 5.56
C ASP A 282 -6.53 -9.58 5.29
N LEU A 283 -6.72 -9.93 4.05
CA LEU A 283 -7.14 -11.27 3.64
C LEU A 283 -6.07 -12.33 3.91
N ASN A 284 -4.79 -11.95 3.88
CA ASN A 284 -3.71 -12.88 4.20
C ASN A 284 -3.67 -13.23 5.69
N GLU A 285 -3.86 -12.28 6.57
CA GLU A 285 -3.97 -12.56 8.01
C GLU A 285 -5.13 -13.51 8.30
N TYR A 286 -6.27 -13.32 7.65
CA TYR A 286 -7.40 -14.24 7.75
C TYR A 286 -7.02 -15.66 7.30
N LEU A 287 -6.34 -15.82 6.16
CA LEU A 287 -5.88 -17.13 5.68
C LEU A 287 -4.95 -17.82 6.70
N VAL A 288 -3.96 -17.10 7.23
CA VAL A 288 -3.02 -17.62 8.24
C VAL A 288 -3.76 -18.07 9.48
N ARG A 289 -4.70 -17.26 9.99
CA ARG A 289 -5.51 -17.61 11.17
C ARG A 289 -6.37 -18.85 10.94
N GLN A 290 -6.96 -18.99 9.76
CA GLN A 290 -7.77 -20.19 9.42
C GLN A 290 -6.92 -21.46 9.45
N ARG A 291 -5.67 -21.41 8.95
CA ARG A 291 -4.75 -22.55 8.96
C ARG A 291 -4.33 -22.94 10.37
N SER A 292 -3.96 -21.99 11.21
CA SER A 292 -3.61 -22.24 12.61
C SER A 292 -4.72 -22.94 13.38
N VAL A 293 -5.99 -22.54 13.14
CA VAL A 293 -7.15 -23.19 13.75
C VAL A 293 -7.34 -24.63 13.23
N GLN A 294 -7.08 -24.89 11.95
CA GLN A 294 -7.18 -26.22 11.37
C GLN A 294 -6.10 -27.15 11.90
N GLU A 295 -4.86 -26.69 12.02
CA GLU A 295 -3.73 -27.46 12.58
C GLU A 295 -4.00 -27.87 14.03
N GLN A 296 -4.47 -26.94 14.87
CA GLN A 296 -4.84 -27.25 16.26
C GLN A 296 -5.95 -28.30 16.37
N LYS A 297 -6.96 -28.25 15.50
CA LYS A 297 -8.03 -29.27 15.47
C LYS A 297 -7.50 -30.65 15.05
N THR A 298 -6.55 -30.69 14.13
CA THR A 298 -5.95 -31.93 13.64
C THR A 298 -5.06 -32.57 14.71
N GLU A 299 -4.30 -31.78 15.46
CA GLU A 299 -3.47 -32.25 16.58
C GLU A 299 -4.30 -32.86 17.74
N GLN A 300 -5.47 -32.31 18.02
CA GLN A 300 -6.39 -32.79 19.04
C GLN A 300 -7.06 -34.15 18.67
N ILE A 301 -7.10 -34.51 17.39
CA ILE A 301 -7.74 -35.72 16.91
C ILE A 301 -6.76 -36.92 16.86
N VAL A 302 -5.44 -36.66 16.92
CA VAL A 302 -4.44 -37.75 16.91
C VAL A 302 -4.36 -38.39 18.31
N PRO A 303 -4.80 -39.67 18.50
CA PRO A 303 -4.72 -40.33 19.82
C PRO A 303 -3.25 -40.49 20.21
N PRO A 304 -2.90 -40.41 21.51
CA PRO A 304 -1.55 -40.57 21.99
C PRO A 304 -0.98 -41.93 21.56
N LYS A 305 0.19 -41.96 20.95
CA LYS A 305 0.90 -43.18 20.61
C LYS A 305 1.03 -44.04 21.88
N ARG A 306 0.37 -45.22 21.91
CA ARG A 306 0.57 -46.20 22.95
C ARG A 306 2.05 -46.54 23.03
N SER A 307 2.68 -46.24 24.14
CA SER A 307 4.01 -46.69 24.47
C SER A 307 3.97 -48.23 24.53
N LYS A 308 4.72 -48.88 23.64
CA LYS A 308 4.96 -50.32 23.76
C LYS A 308 5.72 -50.54 25.08
N GLY A 309 5.02 -51.04 26.07
CA GLY A 309 5.63 -51.53 27.29
C GLY A 309 6.68 -52.57 26.94
N ARG A 310 7.91 -52.37 27.43
CA ARG A 310 8.92 -53.43 27.49
C ARG A 310 8.41 -54.49 28.46
N SER A 311 8.06 -55.65 27.94
CA SER A 311 7.98 -56.88 28.77
C SER A 311 9.39 -57.31 29.14
N LEU A 312 9.62 -57.51 30.43
CA LEU A 312 10.78 -58.17 31.03
C LEU A 312 10.89 -59.61 30.55
#